data_3799570ebf35df1b75c0945c507e7946
#
_entry.id   3799570ebf35df1b75c0945c507e7946
#
_cell.length_a   1.000
_cell.length_b   1.000
_cell.length_c   1.000
_cell.angle_alpha   90.00
_cell.angle_beta   90.00
_cell.angle_gamma   90.00
#
_symmetry.space_group_name_H-M   'P 1'
#
loop_
_entity.id
_entity.type
_entity.pdbx_description
1 polymer ?
#
loop_
_entity_poly.entity_id
_entity_poly.type
_entity_poly.pdbx_seq_one_letter_code
_entity_poly.pdbx_strand_id
1 'polypeptide(L)'
;MPVNAEKEITKLWRNLHNAQGEICNTFYRWREFALDVAGPDAKPLDVALQAAEVMGKDIGKDLLPRMNWLKGEEGFMMNLAKTLSGLWVTEGGVAFAEKSENPGEVFIRCTRCPWPTAAKRYGVPMEEVALTRERLFQTILEDVNVFLNVNMKIEMLKAIPRGQGEYLFRLYKEN
;
A
#
# COMPACT_ATOMS: atom_id res chain seq x y z
N MET A 1 -20.58 -10.84 36.49
CA MET A 1 -21.36 -11.22 35.27
C MET A 1 -20.37 -11.76 34.26
N PRO A 2 -20.62 -12.93 33.63
CA PRO A 2 -19.72 -13.43 32.60
C PRO A 2 -19.71 -12.45 31.42
N VAL A 3 -18.53 -12.07 30.99
CA VAL A 3 -18.34 -11.25 29.79
C VAL A 3 -18.88 -12.05 28.60
N ASN A 4 -19.83 -11.48 27.86
CA ASN A 4 -20.30 -12.11 26.62
C ASN A 4 -19.20 -11.93 25.55
N ALA A 5 -18.36 -12.96 25.39
CA ALA A 5 -17.21 -12.97 24.49
C ALA A 5 -17.58 -12.57 23.05
N GLU A 6 -18.74 -12.97 22.55
CA GLU A 6 -19.21 -12.64 21.22
C GLU A 6 -19.46 -11.13 21.05
N LYS A 7 -20.07 -10.48 22.05
CA LYS A 7 -20.27 -9.03 22.05
C LYS A 7 -18.95 -8.27 22.09
N GLU A 8 -17.99 -8.73 22.89
CA GLU A 8 -16.67 -8.10 22.96
C GLU A 8 -15.88 -8.28 21.66
N ILE A 9 -15.91 -9.47 21.06
CA ILE A 9 -15.29 -9.70 19.74
C ILE A 9 -15.92 -8.80 18.69
N THR A 10 -17.23 -8.69 18.62
CA THR A 10 -17.94 -7.82 17.68
C THR A 10 -17.55 -6.34 17.86
N LYS A 11 -17.43 -5.89 19.12
CA LYS A 11 -16.99 -4.54 19.45
C LYS A 11 -15.53 -4.28 19.02
N LEU A 12 -14.63 -5.22 19.28
CA LEU A 12 -13.22 -5.14 18.87
C LEU A 12 -13.09 -5.08 17.35
N TRP A 13 -13.82 -5.92 16.61
CA TRP A 13 -13.85 -5.88 15.15
C TRP A 13 -14.35 -4.53 14.62
N ARG A 14 -15.41 -3.96 15.20
CA ARG A 14 -15.91 -2.64 14.82
C ARG A 14 -14.87 -1.56 15.05
N ASN A 15 -14.21 -1.57 16.21
CA ASN A 15 -13.17 -0.60 16.54
C ASN A 15 -11.97 -0.70 15.59
N LEU A 16 -11.56 -1.93 15.25
CA LEU A 16 -10.49 -2.16 14.27
C LEU A 16 -10.87 -1.60 12.89
N HIS A 17 -12.07 -1.89 12.38
CA HIS A 17 -12.52 -1.35 11.09
C HIS A 17 -12.59 0.17 11.08
N ASN A 18 -13.03 0.79 12.18
CA ASN A 18 -13.05 2.24 12.30
C ASN A 18 -11.64 2.82 12.28
N ALA A 19 -10.69 2.22 13.02
CA ALA A 19 -9.31 2.66 13.04
C ALA A 19 -8.65 2.52 11.65
N GLN A 20 -8.89 1.42 10.96
CA GLN A 20 -8.40 1.21 9.59
C GLN A 20 -8.97 2.24 8.60
N GLY A 21 -10.27 2.57 8.73
CA GLY A 21 -10.89 3.62 7.92
C GLY A 21 -10.30 5.01 8.15
N GLU A 22 -9.87 5.31 9.39
CA GLU A 22 -9.24 6.60 9.72
C GLU A 22 -7.84 6.76 9.13
N ILE A 23 -7.11 5.69 8.82
CA ILE A 23 -5.81 5.79 8.14
C ILE A 23 -5.97 6.51 6.80
N CYS A 24 -6.89 6.05 5.96
CA CYS A 24 -7.15 6.65 4.65
C CYS A 24 -7.72 8.08 4.77
N ASN A 25 -8.64 8.31 5.71
CA ASN A 25 -9.21 9.64 5.94
C ASN A 25 -8.14 10.64 6.41
N THR A 26 -7.22 10.22 7.29
CA THR A 26 -6.13 11.07 7.79
C THR A 26 -5.21 11.50 6.65
N PHE A 27 -4.87 10.60 5.74
CA PHE A 27 -4.07 10.94 4.57
C PHE A 27 -4.74 12.03 3.73
N TYR A 28 -6.03 11.90 3.41
CA TYR A 28 -6.73 12.88 2.58
C TYR A 28 -6.95 14.22 3.29
N ARG A 29 -7.20 14.24 4.61
CA ARG A 29 -7.22 15.48 5.39
C ARG A 29 -5.86 16.19 5.35
N TRP A 30 -4.77 15.43 5.49
CA TRP A 30 -3.43 15.98 5.38
C TRP A 30 -3.17 16.53 3.98
N ARG A 31 -3.59 15.81 2.93
CA ARG A 31 -3.48 16.27 1.55
C ARG A 31 -4.20 17.61 1.34
N GLU A 32 -5.43 17.77 1.81
CA GLU A 32 -6.16 19.04 1.73
C GLU A 32 -5.40 20.16 2.47
N PHE A 33 -4.96 19.89 3.68
CA PHE A 33 -4.16 20.86 4.44
C PHE A 33 -2.86 21.23 3.70
N ALA A 34 -2.15 20.26 3.13
CA ALA A 34 -0.92 20.51 2.38
C ALA A 34 -1.17 21.37 1.13
N LEU A 35 -2.29 21.17 0.44
CA LEU A 35 -2.70 22.01 -0.69
C LEU A 35 -3.01 23.44 -0.26
N ASP A 36 -3.73 23.62 0.85
CA ASP A 36 -4.02 24.95 1.39
C ASP A 36 -2.74 25.71 1.73
N VAL A 37 -1.75 25.03 2.33
CA VAL A 37 -0.46 25.64 2.70
C VAL A 37 0.39 25.93 1.46
N ALA A 38 0.39 25.06 0.47
CA ALA A 38 1.17 25.21 -0.77
C ALA A 38 0.61 26.31 -1.70
N GLY A 39 -0.64 26.66 -1.53
CA GLY A 39 -1.31 27.73 -2.26
C GLY A 39 -1.88 27.33 -3.62
N PRO A 40 -2.47 28.30 -4.36
CA PRO A 40 -3.29 28.04 -5.53
C PRO A 40 -2.55 27.45 -6.73
N ASP A 41 -1.22 27.58 -6.78
CA ASP A 41 -0.39 27.06 -7.87
C ASP A 41 0.03 25.60 -7.66
N ALA A 42 -0.26 25.04 -6.49
CA ALA A 42 0.08 23.66 -6.17
C ALA A 42 -0.77 22.67 -6.99
N LYS A 43 -0.09 21.71 -7.61
CA LYS A 43 -0.78 20.65 -8.33
C LYS A 43 -1.12 19.52 -7.36
N PRO A 44 -2.42 19.17 -7.19
CA PRO A 44 -2.83 18.14 -6.23
C PRO A 44 -2.12 16.81 -6.39
N LEU A 45 -1.89 16.36 -7.63
CA LEU A 45 -1.17 15.12 -7.91
C LEU A 45 0.28 15.16 -7.40
N ASP A 46 0.99 16.27 -7.60
CA ASP A 46 2.39 16.40 -7.16
C ASP A 46 2.49 16.31 -5.63
N VAL A 47 1.56 16.96 -4.91
CA VAL A 47 1.46 16.88 -3.45
C VAL A 47 1.18 15.44 -3.00
N ALA A 48 0.26 14.75 -3.65
CA ALA A 48 -0.10 13.37 -3.32
C ALA A 48 1.07 12.39 -3.59
N LEU A 49 1.81 12.58 -4.69
CA LEU A 49 2.98 11.76 -5.01
C LEU A 49 4.13 12.00 -4.03
N GLN A 50 4.40 13.26 -3.64
CA GLN A 50 5.37 13.55 -2.59
C GLN A 50 4.99 12.90 -1.25
N ALA A 51 3.71 12.94 -0.86
CA ALA A 51 3.23 12.25 0.33
C ALA A 51 3.47 10.75 0.25
N ALA A 52 3.19 10.14 -0.89
CA ALA A 52 3.43 8.71 -1.12
C ALA A 52 4.92 8.36 -1.00
N GLU A 53 5.82 9.22 -1.47
CA GLU A 53 7.26 9.05 -1.32
C GLU A 53 7.71 9.12 0.15
N VAL A 54 7.23 10.11 0.90
CA VAL A 54 7.56 10.23 2.33
C VAL A 54 7.07 9.01 3.09
N MET A 55 5.80 8.61 2.88
CA MET A 55 5.23 7.41 3.50
C MET A 55 5.98 6.15 3.09
N GLY A 56 6.34 6.04 1.81
CA GLY A 56 7.09 4.89 1.27
C GLY A 56 8.44 4.72 1.95
N LYS A 57 9.18 5.81 2.13
CA LYS A 57 10.47 5.83 2.83
C LYS A 57 10.35 5.45 4.31
N ASP A 58 9.33 5.96 4.99
CA ASP A 58 9.11 5.61 6.40
C ASP A 58 8.72 4.14 6.57
N ILE A 59 7.80 3.64 5.73
CA ILE A 59 7.44 2.22 5.71
C ILE A 59 8.66 1.36 5.33
N GLY A 60 9.45 1.78 4.35
CA GLY A 60 10.68 1.09 3.95
C GLY A 60 11.62 0.90 5.13
N LYS A 61 11.92 1.97 5.87
CA LYS A 61 12.78 1.91 7.08
C LYS A 61 12.27 0.91 8.12
N ASP A 62 10.96 0.85 8.34
CA ASP A 62 10.35 -0.07 9.31
C ASP A 62 10.37 -1.53 8.82
N LEU A 63 10.32 -1.75 7.51
CA LEU A 63 10.37 -3.08 6.90
C LEU A 63 11.80 -3.64 6.82
N LEU A 64 12.80 -2.81 6.54
CA LEU A 64 14.18 -3.22 6.28
C LEU A 64 14.78 -4.14 7.37
N PRO A 65 14.66 -3.85 8.67
CA PRO A 65 15.17 -4.74 9.70
C PRO A 65 14.54 -6.13 9.67
N ARG A 66 13.28 -6.21 9.26
CA ARG A 66 12.51 -7.47 9.18
C ARG A 66 12.85 -8.26 7.92
N MET A 67 13.35 -7.60 6.89
CA MET A 67 13.64 -8.23 5.59
C MET A 67 15.07 -8.64 5.43
N ASN A 68 16.01 -8.10 6.21
CA ASN A 68 17.43 -8.39 6.07
C ASN A 68 17.76 -9.88 6.26
N TRP A 69 17.05 -10.57 7.15
CA TRP A 69 17.23 -12.01 7.38
C TRP A 69 16.63 -12.89 6.27
N LEU A 70 15.72 -12.34 5.45
CA LEU A 70 15.11 -13.06 4.32
C LEU A 70 15.99 -13.05 3.06
N LYS A 71 17.00 -12.16 3.01
CA LYS A 71 17.88 -12.04 1.87
C LYS A 71 18.69 -13.33 1.68
N GLY A 72 18.64 -13.88 0.48
CA GLY A 72 19.33 -15.12 0.13
C GLY A 72 18.54 -16.40 0.42
N GLU A 73 17.37 -16.31 1.03
CA GLU A 73 16.49 -17.48 1.19
C GLU A 73 15.73 -17.80 -0.11
N GLU A 74 15.50 -19.10 -0.31
CA GLU A 74 14.56 -19.54 -1.35
C GLU A 74 13.18 -18.95 -1.08
N GLY A 75 12.61 -18.25 -2.07
CA GLY A 75 11.33 -17.57 -1.91
C GLY A 75 11.40 -16.14 -1.37
N PHE A 76 12.58 -15.51 -1.31
CA PHE A 76 12.73 -14.11 -0.91
C PHE A 76 11.71 -13.18 -1.58
N MET A 77 11.55 -13.28 -2.91
CA MET A 77 10.60 -12.47 -3.67
C MET A 77 9.15 -12.68 -3.23
N MET A 78 8.76 -13.93 -2.96
CA MET A 78 7.43 -14.25 -2.45
C MET A 78 7.22 -13.68 -1.04
N ASN A 79 8.23 -13.71 -0.18
CA ASN A 79 8.16 -13.14 1.17
C ASN A 79 8.07 -11.61 1.12
N LEU A 80 8.81 -10.96 0.21
CA LEU A 80 8.68 -9.53 -0.05
C LEU A 80 7.26 -9.18 -0.52
N ALA A 81 6.72 -9.91 -1.49
CA ALA A 81 5.37 -9.72 -1.98
C ALA A 81 4.31 -9.91 -0.89
N LYS A 82 4.45 -10.91 -0.01
CA LYS A 82 3.58 -11.10 1.16
C LYS A 82 3.65 -9.93 2.12
N THR A 83 4.85 -9.41 2.37
CA THR A 83 5.04 -8.24 3.24
C THR A 83 4.37 -7.01 2.67
N LEU A 84 4.56 -6.74 1.37
CA LEU A 84 3.91 -5.64 0.67
C LEU A 84 2.38 -5.80 0.64
N SER A 85 1.86 -7.01 0.40
CA SER A 85 0.41 -7.26 0.47
C SER A 85 -0.16 -7.02 1.87
N GLY A 86 0.62 -7.29 2.91
CA GLY A 86 0.27 -7.04 4.31
C GLY A 86 -0.05 -5.57 4.60
N LEU A 87 0.53 -4.62 3.87
CA LEU A 87 0.22 -3.19 4.03
C LEU A 87 -1.26 -2.91 3.74
N TRP A 88 -1.84 -3.48 2.68
CA TRP A 88 -3.28 -3.34 2.43
C TRP A 88 -4.14 -3.99 3.50
N VAL A 89 -3.68 -5.12 4.04
CA VAL A 89 -4.43 -5.82 5.11
C VAL A 89 -4.49 -4.96 6.37
N THR A 90 -3.38 -4.30 6.73
CA THR A 90 -3.35 -3.37 7.88
C THR A 90 -4.28 -2.17 7.69
N GLU A 91 -4.50 -1.75 6.46
CA GLU A 91 -5.41 -0.65 6.09
C GLU A 91 -6.88 -1.12 5.93
N GLY A 92 -7.20 -2.38 6.20
CA GLY A 92 -8.57 -2.93 6.06
C GLY A 92 -8.91 -3.47 4.68
N GLY A 93 -7.90 -3.60 3.80
CA GLY A 93 -8.04 -4.22 2.49
C GLY A 93 -8.03 -5.75 2.53
N VAL A 94 -8.21 -6.37 1.37
CA VAL A 94 -8.02 -7.81 1.16
C VAL A 94 -6.97 -7.97 0.07
N ALA A 95 -5.79 -8.41 0.48
CA ALA A 95 -4.66 -8.57 -0.43
C ALA A 95 -3.84 -9.82 -0.11
N PHE A 96 -3.17 -10.36 -1.12
CA PHE A 96 -2.32 -11.53 -1.02
C PHE A 96 -1.27 -11.54 -2.12
N ALA A 97 -0.23 -12.34 -1.92
CA ALA A 97 0.80 -12.61 -2.91
C ALA A 97 0.54 -13.98 -3.57
N GLU A 98 0.77 -14.07 -4.87
CA GLU A 98 0.64 -15.31 -5.64
C GLU A 98 1.83 -15.53 -6.57
N LYS A 99 2.13 -16.80 -6.85
CA LYS A 99 3.20 -17.15 -7.79
C LYS A 99 2.77 -16.83 -9.23
N SER A 100 3.72 -16.33 -10.02
CA SER A 100 3.60 -16.31 -11.48
C SER A 100 3.97 -17.67 -12.07
N GLU A 101 3.48 -17.95 -13.28
CA GLU A 101 3.97 -19.07 -14.10
C GLU A 101 5.40 -18.81 -14.58
N ASN A 102 5.80 -17.55 -14.68
CA ASN A 102 7.15 -17.16 -15.07
C ASN A 102 8.11 -17.22 -13.86
N PRO A 103 9.22 -17.97 -13.95
CA PRO A 103 10.26 -17.94 -12.95
C PRO A 103 10.81 -16.52 -12.76
N GLY A 104 10.97 -16.09 -11.50
CA GLY A 104 11.50 -14.76 -11.21
C GLY A 104 10.45 -13.64 -11.16
N GLU A 105 9.17 -14.00 -11.19
CA GLU A 105 8.05 -13.07 -11.00
C GLU A 105 7.11 -13.56 -9.88
N VAL A 106 6.49 -12.61 -9.19
CA VAL A 106 5.36 -12.85 -8.29
C VAL A 106 4.34 -11.72 -8.45
N PHE A 107 3.08 -12.02 -8.19
CA PHE A 107 2.02 -11.04 -8.20
C PHE A 107 1.59 -10.66 -6.78
N ILE A 108 1.23 -9.39 -6.62
CA ILE A 108 0.55 -8.86 -5.44
C ILE A 108 -0.83 -8.42 -5.90
N ARG A 109 -1.86 -9.06 -5.35
CA ARG A 109 -3.25 -8.81 -5.71
C ARG A 109 -3.99 -8.21 -4.54
N CYS A 110 -4.76 -7.14 -4.79
CA CYS A 110 -5.68 -6.58 -3.79
C CYS A 110 -7.08 -6.48 -4.40
N THR A 111 -8.01 -7.25 -3.87
CA THR A 111 -9.39 -7.34 -4.37
C THR A 111 -10.34 -6.39 -3.66
N ARG A 112 -9.96 -5.86 -2.50
CA ARG A 112 -10.70 -4.84 -1.76
C ARG A 112 -9.73 -3.84 -1.15
N CYS A 113 -9.91 -2.56 -1.49
CA CYS A 113 -9.08 -1.47 -1.01
C CYS A 113 -9.97 -0.34 -0.48
N PRO A 114 -9.76 0.18 0.73
CA PRO A 114 -10.56 1.27 1.30
C PRO A 114 -10.24 2.64 0.70
N TRP A 115 -9.05 2.82 0.12
CA TRP A 115 -8.56 4.10 -0.40
C TRP A 115 -9.47 4.76 -1.43
N PRO A 116 -9.99 4.06 -2.48
CA PRO A 116 -10.89 4.67 -3.44
C PRO A 116 -12.19 5.19 -2.81
N THR A 117 -12.69 4.49 -1.78
CA THR A 117 -13.89 4.92 -1.06
C THR A 117 -13.62 6.17 -0.22
N ALA A 118 -12.48 6.23 0.46
CA ALA A 118 -12.07 7.42 1.20
C ALA A 118 -11.85 8.60 0.24
N ALA A 119 -11.09 8.41 -0.84
CA ALA A 119 -10.82 9.43 -1.85
C ALA A 119 -12.08 10.10 -2.41
N LYS A 120 -13.12 9.32 -2.69
CA LYS A 120 -14.42 9.86 -3.15
C LYS A 120 -15.04 10.85 -2.18
N ARG A 121 -14.87 10.67 -0.86
CA ARG A 121 -15.40 11.60 0.16
C ARG A 121 -14.72 12.97 0.12
N TYR A 122 -13.47 13.00 -0.36
CA TYR A 122 -12.65 14.21 -0.50
C TYR A 122 -12.60 14.74 -1.94
N GLY A 123 -13.42 14.20 -2.86
CA GLY A 123 -13.44 14.64 -4.26
C GLY A 123 -12.15 14.38 -5.03
N VAL A 124 -11.32 13.44 -4.56
CA VAL A 124 -10.02 13.14 -5.18
C VAL A 124 -10.21 12.34 -6.47
N PRO A 125 -9.55 12.72 -7.58
CA PRO A 125 -9.57 11.97 -8.83
C PRO A 125 -9.10 10.54 -8.64
N MET A 126 -9.78 9.58 -9.25
CA MET A 126 -9.43 8.16 -9.11
C MET A 126 -8.07 7.83 -9.70
N GLU A 127 -7.63 8.55 -10.74
CA GLU A 127 -6.29 8.38 -11.30
C GLU A 127 -5.19 8.79 -10.29
N GLU A 128 -5.40 9.86 -9.53
CA GLU A 128 -4.50 10.25 -8.45
C GLU A 128 -4.36 9.12 -7.41
N VAL A 129 -5.46 8.46 -7.04
CA VAL A 129 -5.44 7.32 -6.12
C VAL A 129 -4.61 6.16 -6.66
N ALA A 130 -4.72 5.86 -7.96
CA ALA A 130 -3.92 4.82 -8.60
C ALA A 130 -2.43 5.16 -8.58
N LEU A 131 -2.07 6.34 -9.06
CA LEU A 131 -0.68 6.80 -9.16
C LEU A 131 -0.01 6.94 -7.79
N THR A 132 -0.73 7.44 -6.79
CA THR A 132 -0.23 7.54 -5.41
C THR A 132 0.09 6.15 -4.84
N ARG A 133 -0.74 5.15 -5.10
CA ARG A 133 -0.50 3.79 -4.64
C ARG A 133 0.68 3.14 -5.37
N GLU A 134 0.81 3.37 -6.65
CA GLU A 134 1.94 2.90 -7.45
C GLU A 134 3.26 3.50 -6.93
N ARG A 135 3.30 4.83 -6.73
CA ARG A 135 4.48 5.53 -6.24
C ARG A 135 4.91 5.06 -4.85
N LEU A 136 3.95 4.83 -3.96
CA LEU A 136 4.20 4.28 -2.62
C LEU A 136 4.99 2.96 -2.69
N PHE A 137 4.52 2.00 -3.49
CA PHE A 137 5.18 0.70 -3.61
C PHE A 137 6.53 0.78 -4.31
N GLN A 138 6.67 1.65 -5.32
CA GLN A 138 7.94 1.91 -5.97
C GLN A 138 8.97 2.46 -4.99
N THR A 139 8.58 3.45 -4.17
CA THR A 139 9.48 4.06 -3.17
C THR A 139 9.91 3.06 -2.10
N ILE A 140 9.00 2.22 -1.59
CA ILE A 140 9.35 1.16 -0.64
C ILE A 140 10.38 0.22 -1.28
N LEU A 141 10.17 -0.15 -2.53
CA LEU A 141 11.07 -1.08 -3.23
C LEU A 141 12.43 -0.46 -3.55
N GLU A 142 12.48 0.84 -3.87
CA GLU A 142 13.72 1.60 -4.05
C GLU A 142 14.61 1.47 -2.79
N ASP A 143 14.05 1.69 -1.60
CA ASP A 143 14.77 1.55 -0.34
C ASP A 143 15.21 0.09 -0.08
N VAL A 144 14.34 -0.88 -0.34
CA VAL A 144 14.67 -2.31 -0.24
C VAL A 144 15.83 -2.68 -1.17
N ASN A 145 15.80 -2.20 -2.41
CA ASN A 145 16.86 -2.45 -3.39
C ASN A 145 18.22 -1.92 -2.92
N VAL A 146 18.24 -0.69 -2.43
CA VAL A 146 19.49 -0.06 -1.93
C VAL A 146 20.01 -0.81 -0.70
N PHE A 147 19.17 -1.05 0.29
CA PHE A 147 19.59 -1.64 1.55
C PHE A 147 20.04 -3.09 1.42
N LEU A 148 19.33 -3.90 0.63
CA LEU A 148 19.63 -5.32 0.45
C LEU A 148 20.57 -5.59 -0.74
N ASN A 149 20.94 -4.57 -1.51
CA ASN A 149 21.69 -4.69 -2.75
C ASN A 149 21.09 -5.74 -3.68
N VAL A 150 19.81 -5.53 -4.02
CA VAL A 150 19.04 -6.33 -4.97
C VAL A 150 18.51 -5.42 -6.09
N ASN A 151 18.08 -6.01 -7.21
CA ASN A 151 17.52 -5.25 -8.33
C ASN A 151 16.12 -5.79 -8.65
N MET A 152 15.14 -5.34 -7.86
CA MET A 152 13.75 -5.71 -8.01
C MET A 152 12.97 -4.56 -8.61
N LYS A 153 11.99 -4.87 -9.44
CA LYS A 153 11.03 -3.91 -10.02
C LYS A 153 9.63 -4.25 -9.62
N ILE A 154 8.80 -3.22 -9.51
CA ILE A 154 7.37 -3.37 -9.28
C ILE A 154 6.60 -2.52 -10.30
N GLU A 155 5.57 -3.10 -10.89
CA GLU A 155 4.75 -2.48 -11.92
C GLU A 155 3.28 -2.74 -11.63
N MET A 156 2.47 -1.69 -11.70
CA MET A 156 1.02 -1.81 -11.57
C MET A 156 0.38 -2.17 -12.90
N LEU A 157 -0.17 -3.38 -12.99
CA LEU A 157 -0.85 -3.90 -14.19
C LEU A 157 -2.34 -3.56 -14.20
N LYS A 158 -2.97 -3.50 -13.01
CA LYS A 158 -4.38 -3.16 -12.84
C LYS A 158 -4.60 -2.31 -11.60
N ALA A 159 -5.63 -1.48 -11.62
CA ALA A 159 -6.03 -0.64 -10.50
C ALA A 159 -7.54 -0.56 -10.31
N ILE A 160 -8.02 -0.77 -9.07
CA ILE A 160 -9.43 -0.59 -8.69
C ILE A 160 -9.95 0.80 -9.09
N PRO A 161 -9.23 1.91 -8.86
CA PRO A 161 -9.69 3.24 -9.26
C PRO A 161 -9.92 3.41 -10.76
N ARG A 162 -9.24 2.62 -11.60
CA ARG A 162 -9.41 2.59 -13.06
C ARG A 162 -10.56 1.69 -13.51
N GLY A 163 -11.38 1.17 -12.58
CA GLY A 163 -12.51 0.29 -12.89
C GLY A 163 -12.13 -1.15 -13.22
N GLN A 164 -10.90 -1.58 -12.92
CA GLN A 164 -10.37 -2.89 -13.30
C GLN A 164 -10.63 -4.00 -12.26
N GLY A 165 -11.48 -3.72 -11.24
CA GLY A 165 -11.95 -4.69 -10.26
C GLY A 165 -10.95 -5.07 -9.17
N GLU A 166 -9.66 -4.92 -9.41
CA GLU A 166 -8.58 -5.24 -8.50
C GLU A 166 -7.38 -4.33 -8.71
N TYR A 167 -6.48 -4.25 -7.70
CA TYR A 167 -5.10 -3.92 -7.95
C TYR A 167 -4.33 -5.20 -8.25
N LEU A 168 -3.50 -5.16 -9.27
CA LEU A 168 -2.56 -6.21 -9.60
C LEU A 168 -1.19 -5.59 -9.85
N PHE A 169 -0.22 -5.93 -9.02
CA PHE A 169 1.17 -5.55 -9.20
C PHE A 169 2.00 -6.77 -9.57
N ARG A 170 2.92 -6.56 -10.49
CA ARG A 170 3.97 -7.51 -10.84
C ARG A 170 5.25 -7.09 -10.12
N LEU A 171 5.81 -7.99 -9.30
CA LEU A 171 7.13 -7.85 -8.71
C LEU A 171 8.06 -8.82 -9.42
N TYR A 172 9.18 -8.32 -9.95
CA TYR A 172 10.09 -9.13 -10.73
C TYR A 172 11.55 -8.66 -10.57
N LYS A 173 12.48 -9.52 -10.90
CA LYS A 173 13.91 -9.19 -10.93
C LYS A 173 14.28 -8.72 -12.33
N GLU A 174 14.92 -7.56 -12.41
CA GLU A 174 15.50 -7.08 -13.67
C GLU A 174 16.82 -7.85 -13.91
N ASN A 175 16.92 -8.47 -15.08
CA ASN A 175 18.11 -9.25 -15.51
C ASN A 175 19.27 -8.34 -15.92
#